data_7408227cca93d30332c02a5d7d3bd167
#
_entry.id   7408227cca93d30332c02a5d7d3bd167
#
_cell.length_a   1.000
_cell.length_b   1.000
_cell.length_c   1.000
_cell.angle_alpha   90.00
_cell.angle_beta   90.00
_cell.angle_gamma   90.00
#
_symmetry.space_group_name_H-M   'P 1'
#
loop_
_entity.id
_entity.type
_entity.pdbx_description
1 polymer ?
#
loop_
_entity_poly.entity_id
_entity_poly.type
_entity_poly.pdbx_seq_one_letter_code
_entity_poly.pdbx_strand_id
1 'polypeptide(L)'
;MLFRSHSSRPSRPRWRNAHDPYGTGANPIPERIITRPPSAELRPDQKDQDSLPAYEVLDAIVARYMENDEPIESIIAAGFERADVERVTRLIKLNEYKRRQAPVGVRVTRRSFGKDWRYPITSKFRA
;
A
#
# COMPACT_ATOMS: atom_id res chain seq x y z
N MET A 1 -7.65 1.22 -4.61
CA MET A 1 -7.22 1.76 -3.30
C MET A 1 -6.02 0.94 -2.84
N LEU A 2 -4.88 1.22 -3.41
CA LEU A 2 -3.66 0.45 -3.20
C LEU A 2 -2.63 1.42 -2.66
N PHE A 3 -1.98 1.07 -1.58
CA PHE A 3 -0.89 1.78 -0.93
C PHE A 3 -1.28 2.79 0.18
N ARG A 4 -1.95 2.28 1.20
CA ARG A 4 -1.74 2.82 2.53
C ARG A 4 -0.69 1.94 3.21
N SER A 5 0.58 2.33 3.16
CA SER A 5 1.57 1.66 3.97
C SER A 5 1.18 1.81 5.44
N HIS A 6 0.96 0.70 6.09
CA HIS A 6 0.76 0.62 7.54
C HIS A 6 2.08 0.35 8.25
N SER A 7 3.20 0.49 7.51
CA SER A 7 4.51 0.27 8.08
C SER A 7 4.70 1.09 9.36
N SER A 8 5.40 0.55 10.30
CA SER A 8 5.84 0.94 11.65
C SER A 8 5.96 2.43 12.04
N ARG A 9 5.66 3.36 11.17
CA ARG A 9 5.48 4.77 11.49
C ARG A 9 4.08 4.96 12.08
N PRO A 10 3.94 5.72 13.18
CA PRO A 10 2.62 6.05 13.69
C PRO A 10 1.78 6.56 12.53
N SER A 11 0.63 5.92 12.28
CA SER A 11 -0.25 6.33 11.18
C SER A 11 -0.51 7.83 11.29
N ARG A 12 -0.57 8.56 10.19
CA ARG A 12 -0.80 10.01 10.21
C ARG A 12 -1.94 10.45 11.13
N PRO A 13 -3.07 9.72 11.21
CA PRO A 13 -4.12 10.00 12.18
C PRO A 13 -3.68 9.89 13.64
N ARG A 14 -2.89 8.87 14.00
CA ARG A 14 -2.38 8.72 15.37
C ARG A 14 -1.37 9.81 15.71
N TRP A 15 -0.48 10.13 14.77
CA TRP A 15 0.44 11.26 14.93
C TRP A 15 -0.31 12.57 15.13
N ARG A 16 -1.36 12.82 14.31
CA ARG A 16 -2.21 14.01 14.41
C ARG A 16 -2.88 14.12 15.77
N ASN A 17 -3.40 13.02 16.29
CA ASN A 17 -4.02 12.97 17.61
C ASN A 17 -3.02 13.23 18.74
N ALA A 18 -1.78 12.72 18.60
CA ALA A 18 -0.75 12.87 19.62
C ALA A 18 -0.11 14.27 19.67
N HIS A 19 -0.04 15.00 18.56
CA HIS A 19 0.76 16.23 18.44
C HIS A 19 -0.05 17.52 18.30
N ASP A 20 -1.35 17.41 18.02
CA ASP A 20 -2.27 18.55 17.83
C ASP A 20 -1.66 19.82 17.20
N PRO A 21 -1.03 19.74 16.00
CA PRO A 21 -0.28 20.85 15.40
C PRO A 21 -1.15 22.07 15.04
N TYR A 22 -2.46 21.95 15.11
CA TYR A 22 -3.40 23.01 14.74
C TYR A 22 -4.25 23.53 15.93
N GLY A 23 -3.99 23.05 17.14
CA GLY A 23 -4.73 23.52 18.33
C GLY A 23 -6.23 23.20 18.32
N THR A 24 -6.64 22.14 17.67
CA THR A 24 -8.06 21.74 17.54
C THR A 24 -8.55 20.86 18.69
N GLY A 25 -7.70 20.61 19.68
CA GLY A 25 -7.95 19.74 20.83
C GLY A 25 -7.39 18.33 20.66
N ALA A 26 -7.22 17.62 21.77
CA ALA A 26 -6.71 16.26 21.77
C ALA A 26 -7.66 15.30 21.04
N ASN A 27 -7.10 14.36 20.27
CA ASN A 27 -7.83 13.30 19.59
C ASN A 27 -8.94 13.78 18.63
N PRO A 28 -8.69 14.75 17.72
CA PRO A 28 -9.71 15.21 16.77
C PRO A 28 -10.18 14.13 15.80
N ILE A 29 -9.41 13.04 15.64
CA ILE A 29 -9.76 11.90 14.79
C ILE A 29 -10.24 10.75 15.68
N PRO A 30 -11.53 10.36 15.61
CA PRO A 30 -12.05 9.25 16.40
C PRO A 30 -11.28 7.95 16.19
N GLU A 31 -11.00 7.21 17.26
CA GLU A 31 -10.23 5.95 17.21
C GLU A 31 -10.88 4.93 16.26
N ARG A 32 -12.20 4.91 16.16
CA ARG A 32 -12.92 4.05 15.23
C ARG A 32 -12.50 4.26 13.76
N ILE A 33 -12.17 5.51 13.37
CA ILE A 33 -11.69 5.80 12.00
C ILE A 33 -10.27 5.26 11.78
N ILE A 34 -9.48 5.25 12.85
CA ILE A 34 -8.09 4.79 12.80
C ILE A 34 -8.02 3.26 12.73
N THR A 35 -8.89 2.59 13.48
CA THR A 35 -8.87 1.13 13.66
C THR A 35 -9.73 0.37 12.68
N ARG A 36 -10.70 1.04 12.02
CA ARG A 36 -11.59 0.38 11.06
C ARG A 36 -10.78 -0.22 9.88
N PRO A 37 -10.89 -1.52 9.62
CA PRO A 37 -10.28 -2.14 8.45
C PRO A 37 -10.78 -1.48 7.16
N PRO A 38 -9.91 -1.20 6.18
CA PRO A 38 -10.35 -0.70 4.89
C PRO A 38 -11.18 -1.74 4.14
N SER A 39 -12.20 -1.26 3.43
CA SER A 39 -13.08 -2.06 2.59
C SER A 39 -13.52 -1.24 1.39
N ALA A 40 -13.71 -1.92 0.25
CA ALA A 40 -14.34 -1.32 -0.93
C ALA A 40 -15.86 -1.17 -0.78
N GLU A 41 -16.45 -1.75 0.26
CA GLU A 41 -17.90 -1.70 0.58
C GLU A 41 -18.81 -2.13 -0.59
N LEU A 42 -18.34 -3.04 -1.44
CA LEU A 42 -19.11 -3.55 -2.59
C LEU A 42 -20.10 -4.65 -2.20
N ARG A 43 -19.93 -5.23 -1.02
CA ARG A 43 -20.81 -6.26 -0.43
C ARG A 43 -20.74 -6.20 1.10
N PRO A 44 -21.76 -6.73 1.80
CA PRO A 44 -21.76 -6.82 3.26
C PRO A 44 -20.48 -7.53 3.77
N ASP A 45 -19.95 -7.03 4.88
CA ASP A 45 -18.79 -7.59 5.60
C ASP A 45 -17.50 -7.77 4.79
N GLN A 46 -17.41 -7.19 3.60
CA GLN A 46 -16.20 -7.23 2.77
C GLN A 46 -15.04 -6.50 3.45
N LYS A 47 -13.87 -7.17 3.45
CA LYS A 47 -12.57 -6.58 3.85
C LYS A 47 -11.59 -6.69 2.69
N ASP A 48 -10.67 -5.73 2.58
CA ASP A 48 -9.61 -5.79 1.57
C ASP A 48 -8.72 -7.04 1.75
N GLN A 49 -8.56 -7.50 3.00
CA GLN A 49 -7.82 -8.72 3.35
C GLN A 49 -8.48 -10.03 2.85
N ASP A 50 -9.73 -10.02 2.41
CA ASP A 50 -10.36 -11.21 1.81
C ASP A 50 -9.65 -11.62 0.51
N SER A 51 -8.92 -10.71 -0.09
CA SER A 51 -8.24 -10.91 -1.37
C SER A 51 -6.75 -10.56 -1.35
N LEU A 52 -6.20 -10.11 -0.23
CA LEU A 52 -4.82 -9.68 -0.07
C LEU A 52 -4.18 -10.38 1.14
N PRO A 53 -2.87 -10.59 1.18
CA PRO A 53 -2.19 -11.01 2.39
C PRO A 53 -2.35 -9.96 3.51
N ALA A 54 -1.99 -10.34 4.73
CA ALA A 54 -1.97 -9.40 5.85
C ALA A 54 -1.17 -8.15 5.51
N TYR A 55 -1.59 -6.99 6.00
CA TYR A 55 -0.99 -5.70 5.62
C TYR A 55 0.51 -5.62 5.89
N GLU A 56 0.98 -6.23 6.97
CA GLU A 56 2.41 -6.28 7.31
C GLU A 56 3.22 -7.01 6.22
N VAL A 57 2.68 -8.11 5.70
CA VAL A 57 3.30 -8.89 4.61
C VAL A 57 3.20 -8.11 3.31
N LEU A 58 2.02 -7.56 3.00
CA LEU A 58 1.78 -6.77 1.80
C LEU A 58 2.72 -5.57 1.72
N ASP A 59 2.82 -4.77 2.78
CA ASP A 59 3.67 -3.58 2.84
C ASP A 59 5.16 -3.93 2.70
N ALA A 60 5.59 -5.03 3.31
CA ALA A 60 6.97 -5.48 3.20
C ALA A 60 7.31 -5.93 1.77
N ILE A 61 6.42 -6.67 1.09
CA ILE A 61 6.61 -7.07 -0.31
C ILE A 61 6.64 -5.83 -1.22
N VAL A 62 5.72 -4.90 -1.02
CA VAL A 62 5.64 -3.65 -1.81
C VAL A 62 6.91 -2.81 -1.65
N ALA A 63 7.40 -2.65 -0.41
CA ALA A 63 8.62 -1.89 -0.16
C ALA A 63 9.84 -2.51 -0.85
N ARG A 64 10.02 -3.84 -0.75
CA ARG A 64 11.12 -4.55 -1.41
C ARG A 64 11.02 -4.45 -2.93
N TYR A 65 9.85 -4.73 -3.48
CA TYR A 65 9.65 -4.79 -4.92
C TYR A 65 9.66 -3.41 -5.58
N MET A 66 8.93 -2.42 -5.01
CA MET A 66 8.76 -1.11 -5.65
C MET A 66 9.79 -0.06 -5.23
N GLU A 67 10.26 -0.07 -3.99
CA GLU A 67 11.21 0.94 -3.51
C GLU A 67 12.65 0.48 -3.62
N ASN A 68 12.92 -0.81 -3.41
CA ASN A 68 14.27 -1.37 -3.40
C ASN A 68 14.66 -2.10 -4.70
N ASP A 69 13.74 -2.27 -5.66
CA ASP A 69 13.97 -3.00 -6.92
C ASP A 69 14.39 -4.46 -6.73
N GLU A 70 13.96 -5.09 -5.65
CA GLU A 70 14.31 -6.47 -5.41
C GLU A 70 13.56 -7.39 -6.39
N PRO A 71 14.25 -8.33 -7.06
CA PRO A 71 13.60 -9.31 -7.90
C PRO A 71 12.74 -10.27 -7.07
N ILE A 72 11.69 -10.81 -7.69
CA ILE A 72 10.72 -11.72 -7.05
C ILE A 72 11.40 -12.86 -6.29
N GLU A 73 12.40 -13.51 -6.91
CA GLU A 73 13.12 -14.62 -6.30
C GLU A 73 13.90 -14.21 -5.04
N SER A 74 14.45 -13.01 -4.99
CA SER A 74 15.12 -12.50 -3.78
C SER A 74 14.15 -12.24 -2.64
N ILE A 75 12.93 -11.78 -2.95
CA ILE A 75 11.88 -11.57 -1.96
C ILE A 75 11.43 -12.92 -1.38
N ILE A 76 11.25 -13.94 -2.24
CA ILE A 76 10.91 -15.30 -1.81
C ILE A 76 12.04 -15.90 -0.96
N ALA A 77 13.29 -15.74 -1.37
CA ALA A 77 14.46 -16.21 -0.62
C ALA A 77 14.59 -15.53 0.76
N ALA A 78 14.03 -14.34 0.95
CA ALA A 78 13.95 -13.65 2.23
C ALA A 78 12.86 -14.19 3.17
N GLY A 79 12.14 -15.25 2.78
CA GLY A 79 11.16 -15.94 3.61
C GLY A 79 9.70 -15.56 3.37
N PHE A 80 9.40 -14.81 2.31
CA PHE A 80 8.03 -14.53 1.92
C PHE A 80 7.43 -15.68 1.11
N GLU A 81 6.15 -15.97 1.34
CA GLU A 81 5.42 -16.99 0.60
C GLU A 81 5.36 -16.65 -0.89
N ARG A 82 5.76 -17.60 -1.75
CA ARG A 82 5.76 -17.41 -3.22
C ARG A 82 4.40 -16.94 -3.74
N ALA A 83 3.33 -17.56 -3.27
CA ALA A 83 1.97 -17.24 -3.70
C ALA A 83 1.61 -15.77 -3.39
N ASP A 84 2.00 -15.25 -2.24
CA ASP A 84 1.76 -13.86 -1.84
C ASP A 84 2.59 -12.90 -2.68
N VAL A 85 3.88 -13.18 -2.88
CA VAL A 85 4.78 -12.35 -3.70
C VAL A 85 4.28 -12.26 -5.14
N GLU A 86 3.97 -13.38 -5.77
CA GLU A 86 3.45 -13.43 -7.15
C GLU A 86 2.09 -12.74 -7.27
N ARG A 87 1.21 -12.92 -6.29
CA ARG A 87 -0.09 -12.26 -6.24
C ARG A 87 0.04 -10.75 -6.14
N VAL A 88 0.85 -10.25 -5.20
CA VAL A 88 1.04 -8.81 -4.98
C VAL A 88 1.67 -8.16 -6.21
N THR A 89 2.74 -8.72 -6.76
CA THR A 89 3.42 -8.19 -7.94
C THR A 89 2.52 -8.19 -9.18
N ARG A 90 1.71 -9.25 -9.36
CA ARG A 90 0.69 -9.29 -10.41
C ARG A 90 -0.35 -8.18 -10.24
N LEU A 91 -0.85 -7.97 -9.03
CA LEU A 91 -1.85 -6.93 -8.76
C LEU A 91 -1.28 -5.53 -8.99
N ILE A 92 -0.02 -5.28 -8.68
CA ILE A 92 0.68 -4.03 -8.99
C ILE A 92 0.65 -3.77 -10.51
N LYS A 93 1.02 -4.76 -11.31
CA LYS A 93 1.04 -4.67 -12.78
C LYS A 93 -0.36 -4.44 -13.34
N LEU A 94 -1.36 -5.19 -12.89
CA LEU A 94 -2.74 -5.07 -13.34
C LEU A 94 -3.38 -3.72 -13.01
N ASN A 95 -2.99 -3.10 -11.90
CA ASN A 95 -3.54 -1.83 -11.46
C ASN A 95 -2.74 -0.59 -11.93
N GLU A 96 -1.80 -0.75 -12.86
CA GLU A 96 -1.02 0.36 -13.40
C GLU A 96 -1.91 1.47 -13.99
N TYR A 97 -3.01 1.11 -14.63
CA TYR A 97 -3.97 2.08 -15.18
C TYR A 97 -4.59 2.96 -14.09
N LYS A 98 -4.85 2.42 -12.90
CA LYS A 98 -5.36 3.21 -11.75
C LYS A 98 -4.32 4.19 -11.21
N ARG A 99 -3.03 3.82 -11.28
CA ARG A 99 -1.95 4.72 -10.88
C ARG A 99 -1.87 5.95 -11.80
N ARG A 100 -2.17 5.81 -13.08
CA ARG A 100 -2.25 6.93 -14.01
C ARG A 100 -3.40 7.89 -13.73
N GLN A 101 -4.48 7.39 -13.14
CA GLN A 101 -5.65 8.18 -12.76
C GLN A 101 -5.50 8.83 -11.37
N ALA A 102 -4.47 8.46 -10.61
CA ALA A 102 -4.24 9.04 -9.30
C ALA A 102 -3.88 10.53 -9.39
N PRO A 103 -4.35 11.35 -8.44
CA PRO A 103 -3.97 12.77 -8.38
C PRO A 103 -2.46 12.91 -8.16
N VAL A 104 -1.92 14.04 -8.57
CA VAL A 104 -0.53 14.38 -8.31
C VAL A 104 -0.33 14.51 -6.80
N GLY A 105 0.58 13.72 -6.26
CA GLY A 105 0.95 13.73 -4.84
C GLY A 105 2.39 14.18 -4.63
N VAL A 106 2.68 14.66 -3.43
CA VAL A 106 4.05 14.97 -3.02
C VAL A 106 4.86 13.67 -2.88
N ARG A 107 6.14 13.74 -3.22
CA ARG A 107 7.06 12.62 -3.02
C ARG A 107 7.40 12.52 -1.53
N VAL A 108 7.06 11.39 -0.91
CA VAL A 108 7.32 11.11 0.51
C VAL A 108 8.25 9.92 0.73
N THR A 109 8.56 9.17 -0.33
CA THR A 109 9.45 8.02 -0.33
C THR A 109 10.57 8.20 -1.35
N ARG A 110 11.54 7.28 -1.39
CA ARG A 110 12.65 7.31 -2.35
C ARG A 110 12.16 7.42 -3.79
N ARG A 111 11.01 6.79 -4.10
CA ARG A 111 10.37 6.83 -5.42
C ARG A 111 9.04 7.55 -5.37
N SER A 112 8.77 8.33 -6.39
CA SER A 112 7.46 8.95 -6.59
C SER A 112 6.47 7.91 -7.11
N PHE A 113 5.33 7.80 -6.44
CA PHE A 113 4.23 6.93 -6.87
C PHE A 113 3.76 7.24 -8.31
N GLY A 114 3.84 8.50 -8.72
CA GLY A 114 3.27 8.96 -9.97
C GLY A 114 4.16 8.81 -11.20
N LYS A 115 5.51 8.83 -11.08
CA LYS A 115 6.40 8.99 -12.24
C LYS A 115 7.60 8.04 -12.28
N ASP A 116 8.17 7.68 -11.15
CA ASP A 116 9.51 7.11 -11.11
C ASP A 116 9.57 5.62 -11.51
N TRP A 117 8.46 4.92 -11.52
CA TRP A 117 8.40 3.51 -11.85
C TRP A 117 7.05 3.17 -12.47
N ARG A 118 7.08 2.79 -13.74
CA ARG A 118 5.88 2.60 -14.55
C ARG A 118 5.94 1.31 -15.34
N TYR A 119 4.81 0.61 -15.41
CA TYR A 119 4.61 -0.47 -16.36
C TYR A 119 3.87 0.01 -17.59
N PRO A 120 4.17 -0.55 -18.78
CA PRO A 120 3.31 -0.39 -19.94
C PRO A 120 1.95 -1.05 -19.68
N ILE A 121 0.86 -0.28 -19.81
CA ILE A 121 -0.50 -0.77 -19.54
C ILE A 121 -0.88 -1.95 -20.44
N THR A 122 -0.41 -1.93 -21.68
CA THR A 122 -0.71 -2.95 -22.69
C THR A 122 0.25 -4.13 -22.69
N SER A 123 1.27 -4.12 -21.83
CA SER A 123 2.24 -5.22 -21.75
C SER A 123 1.59 -6.47 -21.15
N LYS A 124 1.74 -7.59 -21.84
CA LYS A 124 1.37 -8.92 -21.32
C LYS A 124 2.57 -9.67 -20.73
N PHE A 125 3.71 -9.02 -20.61
CA PHE A 125 4.91 -9.62 -20.03
C PHE A 125 4.64 -10.08 -18.59
N ARG A 126 4.94 -11.35 -18.36
CA ARG A 126 4.90 -11.98 -17.03
C ARG A 126 6.36 -12.27 -16.66
N ALA A 127 6.86 -11.55 -15.67
CA ALA A 127 8.14 -11.89 -15.04
C ALA A 127 7.94 -13.06 -14.12
#